data_fc1b2a0114afb07dd4829d5432a103c8
#
_entry.id   fc1b2a0114afb07dd4829d5432a103c8
#
_cell.length_a   1.000
_cell.length_b   1.000
_cell.length_c   1.000
_cell.angle_alpha   90.00
_cell.angle_beta   90.00
_cell.angle_gamma   90.00
#
_symmetry.space_group_name_H-M   'P 1'
#
loop_
_entity.id
_entity.type
_entity.pdbx_description
1 polymer ?
#
loop_
_entity_poly.entity_id
_entity_poly.type
_entity_poly.pdbx_seq_one_letter_code
_entity_poly.pdbx_strand_id
1 'polypeptide(L)'
;MYESGAEVPRFLRRVSIALMVAESLAAFLLVVVSQALSSLVRRPTTATPNEGGTAAAPLNPDPLEVAPPNQLVPTSWWACGLVAALALCVGILSPMFHLPPGQILLAGLLACLVAILAVRALGQTDLNPVSGVGKLSQIVFALVAPGHVVANLVAGALAEAGAMQAGDLLQDLKAGHLLKANPRAQFYGQLIGATASVFVTVGAYNLYQRAYGVPSAQFKAPVASVWLKMALLMQQGLGALPPSTLVYAKGAAATGVALSLLEATLPHALSQLLPQGMSVGVGMYLTPDFTVPRVLGALLELAWRRCYPDSHKHLMLVVASGLVLGEGLWSIVALALKNIWL
;
A
#
# COMPACT_ATOMS: atom_id res chain seq x y z
N MET A 1 23.26 -28.11 6.22
CA MET A 1 23.74 -28.43 4.87
C MET A 1 22.54 -28.42 3.91
N TYR A 2 22.01 -27.23 3.60
CA TYR A 2 21.02 -26.96 2.54
C TYR A 2 21.14 -25.47 2.17
N GLU A 3 22.32 -25.06 1.73
CA GLU A 3 22.58 -23.80 1.04
C GLU A 3 22.68 -24.10 -0.46
N SER A 4 21.57 -24.22 -1.15
CA SER A 4 21.53 -24.18 -2.61
C SER A 4 20.17 -23.74 -3.15
N GLY A 5 19.54 -22.78 -2.49
CA GLY A 5 18.55 -21.94 -3.16
C GLY A 5 19.34 -20.83 -3.89
N ALA A 6 19.26 -20.78 -5.23
CA ALA A 6 19.94 -19.79 -6.04
C ALA A 6 19.65 -18.38 -5.51
N GLU A 7 20.56 -17.83 -4.70
CA GLU A 7 20.47 -16.44 -4.23
C GLU A 7 20.46 -15.53 -5.46
N VAL A 8 19.41 -14.73 -5.60
CA VAL A 8 19.40 -13.68 -6.64
C VAL A 8 20.67 -12.83 -6.46
N PRO A 9 21.48 -12.68 -7.50
CA PRO A 9 22.74 -11.94 -7.40
C PRO A 9 22.56 -10.57 -6.77
N ARG A 10 23.45 -10.16 -5.88
CA ARG A 10 23.38 -8.87 -5.17
C ARG A 10 23.20 -7.69 -6.13
N PHE A 11 23.74 -7.82 -7.33
CA PHE A 11 23.61 -6.86 -8.42
C PHE A 11 22.16 -6.72 -8.88
N LEU A 12 21.48 -7.82 -9.24
CA LEU A 12 20.07 -7.80 -9.69
C LEU A 12 19.14 -7.24 -8.62
N ARG A 13 19.38 -7.56 -7.36
CA ARG A 13 18.59 -6.98 -6.25
C ARG A 13 18.69 -5.45 -6.17
N ARG A 14 19.86 -4.88 -6.42
CA ARG A 14 20.08 -3.41 -6.39
C ARG A 14 19.42 -2.72 -7.58
N VAL A 15 19.51 -3.33 -8.76
CA VAL A 15 18.87 -2.83 -10.00
C VAL A 15 17.35 -2.88 -9.86
N SER A 16 16.80 -3.98 -9.37
CA SER A 16 15.38 -4.16 -9.08
C SER A 16 14.84 -3.09 -8.10
N ILE A 17 15.57 -2.85 -7.01
CA ILE A 17 15.18 -1.83 -6.01
C ILE A 17 15.16 -0.44 -6.66
N ALA A 18 16.18 -0.10 -7.46
CA ALA A 18 16.23 1.19 -8.15
C ALA A 18 15.02 1.40 -9.10
N LEU A 19 14.65 0.35 -9.84
CA LEU A 19 13.48 0.36 -10.71
C LEU A 19 12.19 0.61 -9.92
N MET A 20 11.93 -0.21 -8.88
CA MET A 20 10.71 -0.12 -8.07
C MET A 20 10.57 1.22 -7.33
N VAL A 21 11.67 1.74 -6.79
CA VAL A 21 11.68 3.01 -6.06
C VAL A 21 11.41 4.16 -7.02
N ALA A 22 12.10 4.19 -8.15
CA ALA A 22 11.97 5.29 -9.12
C ALA A 22 10.57 5.33 -9.73
N GLU A 23 10.02 4.18 -10.12
CA GLU A 23 8.64 4.10 -10.63
C GLU A 23 7.62 4.55 -9.58
N SER A 24 7.71 4.01 -8.36
CA SER A 24 6.76 4.36 -7.30
C SER A 24 6.79 5.86 -6.95
N LEU A 25 7.97 6.47 -6.93
CA LEU A 25 8.11 7.91 -6.69
C LEU A 25 7.59 8.72 -7.87
N ALA A 26 7.90 8.31 -9.11
CA ALA A 26 7.42 8.99 -10.31
C ALA A 26 5.88 8.92 -10.40
N ALA A 27 5.29 7.75 -10.23
CA ALA A 27 3.84 7.56 -10.21
C ALA A 27 3.17 8.43 -9.14
N PHE A 28 3.72 8.44 -7.92
CA PHE A 28 3.23 9.28 -6.84
C PHE A 28 3.32 10.77 -7.18
N LEU A 29 4.47 11.26 -7.68
CA LEU A 29 4.65 12.64 -8.08
C LEU A 29 3.70 13.05 -9.19
N LEU A 30 3.47 12.19 -10.19
CA LEU A 30 2.49 12.45 -11.26
C LEU A 30 1.08 12.61 -10.70
N VAL A 31 0.66 11.77 -9.75
CA VAL A 31 -0.63 11.91 -9.07
C VAL A 31 -0.71 13.25 -8.30
N VAL A 32 0.30 13.59 -7.52
CA VAL A 32 0.35 14.86 -6.78
C VAL A 32 0.28 16.06 -7.72
N VAL A 33 1.07 16.05 -8.80
CA VAL A 33 1.10 17.13 -9.79
C VAL A 33 -0.25 17.24 -10.51
N SER A 34 -0.82 16.11 -10.95
CA SER A 34 -2.13 16.11 -11.62
C SER A 34 -3.24 16.66 -10.72
N GLN A 35 -3.21 16.31 -9.43
CA GLN A 35 -4.17 16.84 -8.44
C GLN A 35 -3.97 18.33 -8.17
N ALA A 36 -2.72 18.79 -8.04
CA ALA A 36 -2.40 20.20 -7.86
C ALA A 36 -2.87 21.02 -9.07
N LEU A 37 -2.60 20.55 -10.29
CA LEU A 37 -3.07 21.19 -11.52
C LEU A 37 -4.59 21.22 -11.62
N SER A 38 -5.26 20.09 -11.32
CA SER A 38 -6.72 20.02 -11.35
C SER A 38 -7.37 20.94 -10.31
N SER A 39 -6.76 21.12 -9.15
CA SER A 39 -7.24 22.05 -8.13
C SER A 39 -7.08 23.53 -8.52
N LEU A 40 -6.01 23.84 -9.27
CA LEU A 40 -5.77 25.19 -9.80
C LEU A 40 -6.73 25.55 -10.96
N VAL A 41 -7.09 24.55 -11.78
CA VAL A 41 -7.99 24.74 -12.95
C VAL A 41 -9.46 24.73 -12.54
N ARG A 42 -9.84 24.01 -11.48
CA ARG A 42 -11.20 24.09 -10.92
C ARG A 42 -11.40 25.45 -10.28
N ARG A 43 -11.95 26.42 -11.03
CA ARG A 43 -12.62 27.58 -10.43
C ARG A 43 -13.70 27.06 -9.46
N PRO A 44 -13.85 27.67 -8.27
CA PRO A 44 -14.98 27.34 -7.41
C PRO A 44 -16.26 27.67 -8.20
N THR A 45 -16.91 26.65 -8.71
CA THR A 45 -18.29 26.78 -9.15
C THR A 45 -19.09 27.04 -7.90
N THR A 46 -19.40 28.30 -7.65
CA THR A 46 -20.51 28.67 -6.77
C THR A 46 -21.73 28.06 -7.40
N ALA A 47 -22.13 26.90 -6.91
CA ALA A 47 -23.41 26.31 -7.21
C ALA A 47 -24.48 27.19 -6.58
N THR A 48 -24.96 28.17 -7.33
CA THR A 48 -26.27 28.76 -7.06
C THR A 48 -27.30 27.66 -7.26
N PRO A 49 -28.26 27.48 -6.34
CA PRO A 49 -29.39 26.63 -6.56
C PRO A 49 -30.22 27.23 -7.70
N ASN A 50 -30.04 26.77 -8.91
CA ASN A 50 -30.94 27.11 -10.01
C ASN A 50 -32.02 26.04 -10.09
N GLU A 51 -33.18 26.40 -9.63
CA GLU A 51 -34.43 25.77 -9.96
C GLU A 51 -34.64 25.86 -11.49
N GLY A 52 -34.85 24.72 -12.11
CA GLY A 52 -35.41 24.62 -13.47
C GLY A 52 -34.40 24.65 -14.62
N GLY A 53 -33.80 23.52 -14.93
CA GLY A 53 -33.08 23.30 -16.19
C GLY A 53 -32.81 21.80 -16.40
N THR A 54 -33.46 21.24 -17.41
CA THR A 54 -33.21 19.88 -17.93
C THR A 54 -31.80 19.76 -18.48
N ALA A 55 -30.81 19.62 -17.60
CA ALA A 55 -29.47 19.21 -17.98
C ALA A 55 -29.36 17.69 -17.87
N ALA A 56 -28.80 17.05 -18.89
CA ALA A 56 -28.56 15.61 -18.93
C ALA A 56 -27.92 15.15 -17.60
N ALA A 57 -28.62 14.27 -16.90
CA ALA A 57 -28.14 13.72 -15.64
C ALA A 57 -26.78 13.05 -15.85
N PRO A 58 -25.78 13.31 -14.99
CA PRO A 58 -24.51 12.57 -15.03
C PRO A 58 -24.81 11.09 -14.85
N LEU A 59 -24.11 10.25 -15.59
CA LEU A 59 -24.33 8.80 -15.75
C LEU A 59 -24.27 7.97 -14.46
N ASN A 60 -23.97 8.58 -13.34
CA ASN A 60 -24.21 8.06 -11.97
C ASN A 60 -24.22 9.25 -11.00
N PRO A 61 -25.37 9.81 -10.66
CA PRO A 61 -25.42 10.69 -9.51
C PRO A 61 -25.24 9.80 -8.28
N ASP A 62 -24.03 9.76 -7.71
CA ASP A 62 -23.89 9.33 -6.34
C ASP A 62 -24.83 10.25 -5.54
N PRO A 63 -25.89 9.75 -4.96
CA PRO A 63 -26.74 10.60 -4.15
C PRO A 63 -25.87 11.19 -3.06
N LEU A 64 -25.88 12.52 -2.92
CA LEU A 64 -25.33 13.23 -1.77
C LEU A 64 -25.67 12.46 -0.50
N GLU A 65 -24.80 12.54 0.52
CA GLU A 65 -24.96 11.86 1.81
C GLU A 65 -26.42 11.80 2.26
N VAL A 66 -26.97 10.59 2.27
CA VAL A 66 -28.40 10.35 2.58
C VAL A 66 -28.59 10.07 4.07
N ALA A 67 -27.49 9.82 4.80
CA ALA A 67 -27.56 9.50 6.21
C ALA A 67 -27.96 10.73 7.03
N PRO A 68 -28.96 10.60 7.93
CA PRO A 68 -29.36 11.70 8.77
C PRO A 68 -28.25 12.11 9.74
N PRO A 69 -28.17 13.38 10.17
CA PRO A 69 -27.07 13.91 11.00
C PRO A 69 -26.79 13.12 12.29
N ASN A 70 -27.81 12.47 12.85
CA ASN A 70 -27.67 11.63 14.03
C ASN A 70 -26.94 10.30 13.78
N GLN A 71 -26.81 9.89 12.53
CA GLN A 71 -26.06 8.69 12.12
C GLN A 71 -24.64 9.00 11.66
N LEU A 72 -24.28 10.27 11.50
CA LEU A 72 -22.93 10.69 11.14
C LEU A 72 -22.00 10.67 12.36
N VAL A 73 -20.71 10.41 12.13
CA VAL A 73 -19.68 10.42 13.17
C VAL A 73 -19.37 11.87 13.57
N PRO A 74 -19.50 12.25 14.84
CA PRO A 74 -19.16 13.59 15.29
C PRO A 74 -17.68 13.91 15.06
N THR A 75 -17.38 15.15 14.66
CA THR A 75 -16.01 15.62 14.42
C THR A 75 -15.10 15.42 15.64
N SER A 76 -15.64 15.60 16.84
CA SER A 76 -14.90 15.42 18.09
C SER A 76 -14.37 13.99 18.28
N TRP A 77 -15.07 12.97 17.79
CA TRP A 77 -14.67 11.58 17.99
C TRP A 77 -13.40 11.23 17.23
N TRP A 78 -13.34 11.55 15.94
CA TRP A 78 -12.15 11.27 15.17
C TRP A 78 -10.99 12.20 15.55
N ALA A 79 -11.26 13.45 15.94
CA ALA A 79 -10.24 14.39 16.40
C ALA A 79 -9.59 13.92 17.73
N CYS A 80 -10.42 13.56 18.71
CA CYS A 80 -9.93 12.99 19.97
C CYS A 80 -9.22 11.64 19.74
N GLY A 81 -9.75 10.81 18.83
CA GLY A 81 -9.12 9.55 18.44
C GLY A 81 -7.73 9.75 17.83
N LEU A 82 -7.57 10.74 16.95
CA LEU A 82 -6.27 11.09 16.35
C LEU A 82 -5.26 11.53 17.42
N VAL A 83 -5.68 12.41 18.34
CA VAL A 83 -4.80 12.87 19.44
C VAL A 83 -4.40 11.70 20.34
N ALA A 84 -5.36 10.82 20.69
CA ALA A 84 -5.09 9.63 21.49
C ALA A 84 -4.14 8.67 20.76
N ALA A 85 -4.34 8.44 19.47
CA ALA A 85 -3.46 7.59 18.66
C ALA A 85 -2.03 8.15 18.58
N LEU A 86 -1.87 9.46 18.35
CA LEU A 86 -0.56 10.11 18.35
C LEU A 86 0.11 10.02 19.72
N ALA A 87 -0.63 10.21 20.81
CA ALA A 87 -0.11 10.05 22.17
C ALA A 87 0.35 8.61 22.43
N LEU A 88 -0.42 7.61 21.99
CA LEU A 88 -0.02 6.20 22.06
C LEU A 88 1.22 5.91 21.22
N CYS A 89 1.30 6.44 20.00
CA CYS A 89 2.49 6.30 19.16
C CYS A 89 3.72 6.86 19.87
N VAL A 90 3.63 8.05 20.46
CA VAL A 90 4.75 8.63 21.23
C VAL A 90 5.07 7.79 22.44
N GLY A 91 4.06 7.38 23.21
CA GLY A 91 4.25 6.60 24.45
C GLY A 91 4.87 5.22 24.24
N ILE A 92 4.60 4.60 23.07
CA ILE A 92 5.11 3.27 22.74
C ILE A 92 6.42 3.33 21.95
N LEU A 93 6.46 4.13 20.87
CA LEU A 93 7.60 4.13 19.95
C LEU A 93 8.82 4.88 20.49
N SER A 94 8.61 5.90 21.36
CA SER A 94 9.71 6.64 21.94
C SER A 94 10.59 5.77 22.84
N PRO A 95 10.06 5.05 23.85
CA PRO A 95 10.88 4.16 24.66
C PRO A 95 11.35 2.91 23.91
N MET A 96 10.54 2.39 22.97
CA MET A 96 10.85 1.14 22.25
C MET A 96 12.01 1.31 21.28
N PHE A 97 12.05 2.43 20.57
CA PHE A 97 13.06 2.70 19.53
C PHE A 97 14.04 3.83 19.89
N HIS A 98 13.96 4.36 21.11
CA HIS A 98 14.77 5.50 21.58
C HIS A 98 14.70 6.73 20.67
N LEU A 99 13.49 7.01 20.14
CA LEU A 99 13.24 8.13 19.25
C LEU A 99 12.73 9.34 20.04
N PRO A 100 13.19 10.55 19.72
CA PRO A 100 12.65 11.76 20.34
C PRO A 100 11.17 11.93 19.96
N PRO A 101 10.30 12.32 20.92
CA PRO A 101 8.87 12.50 20.69
C PRO A 101 8.53 13.39 19.50
N GLY A 102 9.32 14.44 19.28
CA GLY A 102 9.12 15.35 18.14
C GLY A 102 9.26 14.68 16.77
N GLN A 103 10.14 13.68 16.62
CA GLN A 103 10.26 12.93 15.37
C GLN A 103 9.04 12.05 15.13
N ILE A 104 8.49 11.44 16.18
CA ILE A 104 7.28 10.60 16.09
C ILE A 104 6.07 11.45 15.74
N LEU A 105 5.92 12.61 16.37
CA LEU A 105 4.85 13.58 16.03
C LEU A 105 4.96 14.07 14.59
N LEU A 106 6.17 14.39 14.14
CA LEU A 106 6.41 14.78 12.75
C LEU A 106 6.06 13.63 11.78
N ALA A 107 6.43 12.39 12.13
CA ALA A 107 6.07 11.22 11.34
C ALA A 107 4.54 11.01 11.27
N GLY A 108 3.84 11.19 12.38
CA GLY A 108 2.38 11.13 12.43
C GLY A 108 1.70 12.24 11.62
N LEU A 109 2.21 13.48 11.71
CA LEU A 109 1.71 14.58 10.88
C LEU A 109 1.94 14.30 9.39
N LEU A 110 3.11 13.83 9.03
CA LEU A 110 3.44 13.46 7.65
C LEU A 110 2.53 12.31 7.17
N ALA A 111 2.27 11.30 8.02
CA ALA A 111 1.34 10.22 7.72
C ALA A 111 -0.07 10.74 7.40
N CYS A 112 -0.59 11.69 8.17
CA CYS A 112 -1.89 12.31 7.91
C CYS A 112 -1.91 13.06 6.56
N LEU A 113 -0.88 13.85 6.27
CA LEU A 113 -0.78 14.59 5.00
C LEU A 113 -0.72 13.65 3.79
N VAL A 114 0.08 12.60 3.90
CA VAL A 114 0.26 11.64 2.80
C VAL A 114 -0.95 10.72 2.64
N ALA A 115 -1.67 10.41 3.72
CA ALA A 115 -2.94 9.68 3.66
C ALA A 115 -4.01 10.45 2.86
N ILE A 116 -4.09 11.77 3.02
CA ILE A 116 -5.00 12.61 2.22
C ILE A 116 -4.69 12.50 0.72
N LEU A 117 -3.42 12.52 0.35
CA LEU A 117 -2.98 12.35 -1.03
C LEU A 117 -3.30 10.95 -1.56
N ALA A 118 -3.03 9.92 -0.75
CA ALA A 118 -3.31 8.53 -1.10
C ALA A 118 -4.82 8.28 -1.33
N VAL A 119 -5.67 8.80 -0.45
CA VAL A 119 -7.14 8.71 -0.57
C VAL A 119 -7.64 9.40 -1.85
N ARG A 120 -7.10 10.59 -2.17
CA ARG A 120 -7.45 11.28 -3.41
C ARG A 120 -7.01 10.49 -4.66
N ALA A 121 -5.80 9.94 -4.62
CA ALA A 121 -5.30 9.10 -5.69
C ALA A 121 -6.18 7.87 -5.89
N LEU A 122 -6.51 7.17 -4.82
CA LEU A 122 -7.40 6.00 -4.85
C LEU A 122 -8.78 6.35 -5.45
N GLY A 123 -9.38 7.47 -5.03
CA GLY A 123 -10.68 7.88 -5.54
C GLY A 123 -10.69 8.34 -7.01
N GLN A 124 -9.54 8.69 -7.58
CA GLN A 124 -9.43 9.13 -8.98
C GLN A 124 -8.94 8.02 -9.93
N THR A 125 -8.12 7.11 -9.43
CA THR A 125 -7.39 6.14 -10.27
C THR A 125 -7.67 4.68 -9.90
N ASP A 126 -8.45 4.42 -8.85
CA ASP A 126 -8.67 3.10 -8.24
C ASP A 126 -7.36 2.44 -7.74
N LEU A 127 -6.26 3.18 -7.68
CA LEU A 127 -4.95 2.72 -7.23
C LEU A 127 -4.54 3.44 -5.94
N ASN A 128 -4.24 2.66 -4.90
CA ASN A 128 -3.68 3.21 -3.67
C ASN A 128 -2.14 3.24 -3.77
N PRO A 129 -1.49 4.42 -3.87
CA PRO A 129 -0.04 4.55 -4.06
C PRO A 129 0.76 4.33 -2.76
N VAL A 130 0.37 3.36 -1.94
CA VAL A 130 0.90 3.10 -0.59
C VAL A 130 2.42 3.01 -0.56
N SER A 131 3.01 2.24 -1.49
CA SER A 131 4.46 2.05 -1.52
C SER A 131 5.26 3.31 -1.91
N GLY A 132 4.67 4.22 -2.69
CA GLY A 132 5.26 5.52 -3.01
C GLY A 132 5.24 6.47 -1.82
N VAL A 133 4.11 6.47 -1.12
CA VAL A 133 3.86 7.28 0.07
C VAL A 133 4.88 7.01 1.20
N GLY A 134 5.10 5.74 1.53
CA GLY A 134 6.07 5.37 2.55
C GLY A 134 7.50 5.80 2.20
N LYS A 135 7.88 5.67 0.92
CA LYS A 135 9.20 6.11 0.44
C LYS A 135 9.37 7.64 0.49
N LEU A 136 8.31 8.40 0.24
CA LEU A 136 8.35 9.85 0.42
C LEU A 136 8.66 10.23 1.88
N SER A 137 8.00 9.59 2.84
CA SER A 137 8.31 9.75 4.26
C SER A 137 9.76 9.41 4.58
N GLN A 138 10.31 8.35 4.01
CA GLN A 138 11.71 7.98 4.19
C GLN A 138 12.67 9.06 3.64
N ILE A 139 12.34 9.69 2.50
CA ILE A 139 13.12 10.81 1.93
C ILE A 139 13.14 12.00 2.90
N VAL A 140 11.95 12.38 3.41
CA VAL A 140 11.85 13.49 4.37
C VAL A 140 12.67 13.19 5.63
N PHE A 141 12.57 11.97 6.16
CA PHE A 141 13.32 11.59 7.37
C PHE A 141 14.81 11.40 7.15
N ALA A 142 15.26 11.14 5.93
CA ALA A 142 16.68 11.20 5.60
C ALA A 142 17.27 12.60 5.78
N LEU A 143 16.45 13.65 5.60
CA LEU A 143 16.85 15.04 5.80
C LEU A 143 16.67 15.50 7.26
N VAL A 144 15.61 15.08 7.91
CA VAL A 144 15.25 15.48 9.28
C VAL A 144 16.08 14.77 10.34
N ALA A 145 16.36 13.49 10.13
CA ALA A 145 17.11 12.64 11.05
C ALA A 145 18.26 11.91 10.30
N PRO A 146 19.26 12.65 9.78
CA PRO A 146 20.36 12.05 9.06
C PRO A 146 21.10 11.07 9.97
N GLY A 147 21.42 9.89 9.44
CA GLY A 147 22.13 8.86 10.21
C GLY A 147 21.23 7.93 11.04
N HIS A 148 19.96 8.24 11.25
CA HIS A 148 19.05 7.44 12.06
C HIS A 148 18.17 6.52 11.21
N VAL A 149 18.66 5.33 10.86
CA VAL A 149 17.94 4.32 10.06
C VAL A 149 16.59 3.96 10.70
N VAL A 150 16.56 3.77 12.02
CA VAL A 150 15.34 3.38 12.74
C VAL A 150 14.26 4.46 12.64
N ALA A 151 14.62 5.74 12.82
CA ALA A 151 13.69 6.85 12.66
C ALA A 151 13.10 6.90 11.25
N ASN A 152 13.92 6.69 10.25
CA ASN A 152 13.53 6.65 8.84
C ASN A 152 12.54 5.50 8.55
N LEU A 153 12.82 4.31 9.08
CA LEU A 153 11.94 3.14 8.93
C LEU A 153 10.60 3.32 9.66
N VAL A 154 10.63 3.83 10.89
CA VAL A 154 9.41 4.09 11.67
C VAL A 154 8.53 5.13 10.99
N ALA A 155 9.12 6.22 10.50
CA ALA A 155 8.38 7.26 9.79
C ALA A 155 7.74 6.73 8.48
N GLY A 156 8.49 5.94 7.73
CA GLY A 156 7.99 5.26 6.54
C GLY A 156 6.83 4.31 6.87
N ALA A 157 6.98 3.48 7.90
CA ALA A 157 5.95 2.54 8.33
C ALA A 157 4.66 3.24 8.79
N LEU A 158 4.77 4.35 9.55
CA LEU A 158 3.61 5.14 9.97
C LEU A 158 2.88 5.74 8.77
N ALA A 159 3.61 6.29 7.80
CA ALA A 159 3.02 6.88 6.61
C ALA A 159 2.33 5.83 5.73
N GLU A 160 2.95 4.67 5.53
CA GLU A 160 2.37 3.57 4.77
C GLU A 160 1.14 3.00 5.46
N ALA A 161 1.20 2.74 6.75
CA ALA A 161 0.07 2.24 7.53
C ALA A 161 -1.11 3.22 7.51
N GLY A 162 -0.84 4.54 7.68
CA GLY A 162 -1.87 5.56 7.61
C GLY A 162 -2.54 5.66 6.25
N ALA A 163 -1.76 5.60 5.17
CA ALA A 163 -2.28 5.64 3.81
C ALA A 163 -3.09 4.38 3.45
N MET A 164 -2.62 3.20 3.86
CA MET A 164 -3.31 1.93 3.65
C MET A 164 -4.64 1.91 4.40
N GLN A 165 -4.62 2.19 5.70
CA GLN A 165 -5.83 2.20 6.52
C GLN A 165 -6.85 3.22 6.05
N ALA A 166 -6.41 4.41 5.60
CA ALA A 166 -7.31 5.43 5.07
C ALA A 166 -7.97 4.96 3.75
N GLY A 167 -7.22 4.27 2.88
CA GLY A 167 -7.74 3.70 1.64
C GLY A 167 -8.75 2.58 1.91
N ASP A 168 -8.43 1.65 2.79
CA ASP A 168 -9.30 0.53 3.15
C ASP A 168 -10.61 1.02 3.79
N LEU A 169 -10.49 1.99 4.72
CA LEU A 169 -11.67 2.62 5.32
C LEU A 169 -12.56 3.31 4.28
N LEU A 170 -11.97 3.98 3.29
CA LEU A 170 -12.75 4.64 2.23
C LEU A 170 -13.53 3.63 1.38
N GLN A 171 -12.93 2.48 1.06
CA GLN A 171 -13.59 1.40 0.33
C GLN A 171 -14.76 0.82 1.15
N ASP A 172 -14.55 0.58 2.45
CA ASP A 172 -15.59 0.09 3.35
C ASP A 172 -16.73 1.09 3.50
N LEU A 173 -16.43 2.38 3.65
CA LEU A 173 -17.43 3.44 3.71
C LEU A 173 -18.21 3.56 2.40
N LYS A 174 -17.56 3.40 1.24
CA LYS A 174 -18.24 3.39 -0.06
C LYS A 174 -19.18 2.19 -0.18
N ALA A 175 -18.75 1.00 0.20
CA ALA A 175 -19.59 -0.19 0.23
C ALA A 175 -20.80 0.01 1.15
N GLY A 176 -20.59 0.56 2.33
CA GLY A 176 -21.65 0.89 3.27
C GLY A 176 -22.63 1.93 2.73
N HIS A 177 -22.14 2.96 2.06
CA HIS A 177 -23.00 3.95 1.40
C HIS A 177 -23.91 3.31 0.34
N LEU A 178 -23.37 2.43 -0.49
CA LEU A 178 -24.14 1.70 -1.50
C LEU A 178 -25.19 0.75 -0.87
N LEU A 179 -24.87 0.15 0.27
CA LEU A 179 -25.76 -0.72 1.03
C LEU A 179 -26.71 0.05 1.96
N LYS A 180 -26.61 1.39 2.02
CA LYS A 180 -27.36 2.27 2.93
C LYS A 180 -27.14 1.89 4.41
N ALA A 181 -25.93 1.42 4.76
CA ALA A 181 -25.56 1.09 6.12
C ALA A 181 -25.32 2.36 6.94
N ASN A 182 -25.56 2.26 8.25
CA ASN A 182 -25.35 3.38 9.17
C ASN A 182 -23.84 3.69 9.32
N PRO A 183 -23.35 4.90 8.94
CA PRO A 183 -21.93 5.28 9.01
C PRO A 183 -21.34 5.17 10.41
N ARG A 184 -22.13 5.47 11.45
CA ARG A 184 -21.67 5.36 12.83
C ARG A 184 -21.47 3.90 13.24
N ALA A 185 -22.31 2.99 12.78
CA ALA A 185 -22.13 1.56 13.02
C ALA A 185 -20.88 1.02 12.33
N GLN A 186 -20.58 1.49 11.10
CA GLN A 186 -19.35 1.16 10.40
C GLN A 186 -18.12 1.67 11.14
N PHE A 187 -18.15 2.89 11.65
CA PHE A 187 -17.04 3.45 12.44
C PHE A 187 -16.75 2.61 13.70
N TYR A 188 -17.77 2.18 14.44
CA TYR A 188 -17.60 1.27 15.57
C TYR A 188 -17.03 -0.09 15.14
N GLY A 189 -17.56 -0.65 14.04
CA GLY A 189 -17.04 -1.89 13.48
C GLY A 189 -15.55 -1.81 13.16
N GLN A 190 -15.10 -0.71 12.54
CA GLN A 190 -13.68 -0.46 12.25
C GLN A 190 -12.84 -0.36 13.52
N LEU A 191 -13.29 0.36 14.55
CA LEU A 191 -12.55 0.48 15.80
C LEU A 191 -12.40 -0.86 16.52
N ILE A 192 -13.49 -1.63 16.60
CA ILE A 192 -13.49 -2.95 17.23
C ILE A 192 -12.61 -3.90 16.43
N GLY A 193 -12.78 -3.95 15.11
CA GLY A 193 -12.01 -4.80 14.21
C GLY A 193 -10.52 -4.47 14.25
N ALA A 194 -10.15 -3.19 14.15
CA ALA A 194 -8.77 -2.73 14.22
C ALA A 194 -8.12 -3.09 15.57
N THR A 195 -8.85 -2.89 16.68
CA THR A 195 -8.34 -3.24 18.02
C THR A 195 -8.15 -4.75 18.18
N ALA A 196 -9.12 -5.55 17.75
CA ALA A 196 -9.03 -7.01 17.82
C ALA A 196 -7.90 -7.55 16.92
N SER A 197 -7.74 -6.96 15.73
CA SER A 197 -6.70 -7.38 14.77
C SER A 197 -5.28 -7.24 15.32
N VAL A 198 -5.02 -6.25 16.19
CA VAL A 198 -3.69 -6.09 16.82
C VAL A 198 -3.29 -7.35 17.60
N PHE A 199 -4.19 -7.86 18.42
CA PHE A 199 -3.92 -9.06 19.25
C PHE A 199 -3.76 -10.31 18.39
N VAL A 200 -4.65 -10.48 17.39
CA VAL A 200 -4.60 -11.62 16.47
C VAL A 200 -3.33 -11.59 15.64
N THR A 201 -2.97 -10.43 15.08
CA THR A 201 -1.77 -10.28 14.24
C THR A 201 -0.49 -10.50 15.01
N VAL A 202 -0.38 -9.94 16.23
CA VAL A 202 0.80 -10.14 17.09
C VAL A 202 0.91 -11.60 17.53
N GLY A 203 -0.21 -12.24 17.88
CA GLY A 203 -0.25 -13.66 18.20
C GLY A 203 0.20 -14.54 17.04
N ALA A 204 -0.36 -14.30 15.84
CA ALA A 204 0.03 -14.99 14.62
C ALA A 204 1.51 -14.79 14.29
N TYR A 205 2.00 -13.54 14.32
CA TYR A 205 3.41 -13.25 14.10
C TYR A 205 4.33 -14.03 15.04
N ASN A 206 4.02 -14.06 16.33
CA ASN A 206 4.81 -14.80 17.30
C ASN A 206 4.81 -16.30 17.04
N LEU A 207 3.68 -16.87 16.62
CA LEU A 207 3.59 -18.28 16.22
C LEU A 207 4.43 -18.58 14.98
N TYR A 208 4.33 -17.74 13.94
CA TYR A 208 5.14 -17.88 12.74
C TYR A 208 6.64 -17.69 13.01
N GLN A 209 6.98 -16.72 13.86
CA GLN A 209 8.37 -16.48 14.27
C GLN A 209 8.97 -17.69 14.99
N ARG A 210 8.19 -18.36 15.86
CA ARG A 210 8.63 -19.57 16.55
C ARG A 210 8.76 -20.77 15.64
N ALA A 211 7.78 -20.97 14.74
CA ALA A 211 7.70 -22.15 13.90
C ALA A 211 8.70 -22.12 12.72
N TYR A 212 8.94 -20.94 12.15
CA TYR A 212 9.69 -20.83 10.89
C TYR A 212 10.87 -19.86 10.94
N GLY A 213 10.86 -18.92 11.89
CA GLY A 213 11.72 -17.73 11.85
C GLY A 213 11.31 -16.79 10.68
N VAL A 214 11.16 -15.51 10.94
CA VAL A 214 10.81 -14.53 9.90
C VAL A 214 11.83 -13.38 9.96
N PRO A 215 12.57 -13.08 8.87
CA PRO A 215 12.55 -13.73 7.54
C PRO A 215 13.31 -15.07 7.50
N SER A 216 12.85 -15.99 6.66
CA SER A 216 13.51 -17.31 6.45
C SER A 216 13.42 -17.73 4.98
N ALA A 217 14.01 -18.89 4.65
CA ALA A 217 13.90 -19.46 3.30
C ALA A 217 12.46 -19.76 2.89
N GLN A 218 11.61 -20.12 3.86
CA GLN A 218 10.18 -20.38 3.63
C GLN A 218 9.34 -19.10 3.65
N PHE A 219 9.68 -18.14 4.52
CA PHE A 219 9.00 -16.85 4.63
C PHE A 219 9.94 -15.70 4.25
N LYS A 220 10.11 -15.53 2.96
CA LYS A 220 10.88 -14.42 2.40
C LYS A 220 10.07 -13.13 2.58
N ALA A 221 10.64 -12.14 3.26
CA ALA A 221 10.04 -10.82 3.40
C ALA A 221 10.75 -9.81 2.46
N PRO A 222 10.52 -9.87 1.13
CA PRO A 222 11.26 -9.07 0.15
C PRO A 222 11.04 -7.57 0.38
N VAL A 223 9.83 -7.18 0.72
CA VAL A 223 9.48 -5.78 0.96
C VAL A 223 10.26 -5.22 2.15
N ALA A 224 10.39 -5.96 3.25
CA ALA A 224 11.16 -5.52 4.41
C ALA A 224 12.63 -5.22 4.05
N SER A 225 13.24 -6.06 3.20
CA SER A 225 14.61 -5.81 2.76
C SER A 225 14.72 -4.63 1.78
N VAL A 226 13.69 -4.34 0.98
CA VAL A 226 13.62 -3.12 0.15
C VAL A 226 13.60 -1.87 1.04
N TRP A 227 12.77 -1.85 2.06
CA TRP A 227 12.65 -0.75 3.00
C TRP A 227 13.96 -0.47 3.74
N LEU A 228 14.58 -1.52 4.30
CA LEU A 228 15.86 -1.39 4.99
C LEU A 228 16.95 -0.86 4.06
N LYS A 229 17.07 -1.42 2.85
CA LYS A 229 18.08 -0.97 1.89
C LYS A 229 17.86 0.45 1.40
N MET A 230 16.60 0.86 1.26
CA MET A 230 16.26 2.24 0.93
C MET A 230 16.70 3.20 2.05
N ALA A 231 16.41 2.87 3.31
CA ALA A 231 16.84 3.66 4.46
C ALA A 231 18.38 3.75 4.54
N LEU A 232 19.07 2.63 4.35
CA LEU A 232 20.55 2.59 4.34
C LEU A 232 21.15 3.39 3.16
N LEU A 233 20.56 3.29 1.97
CA LEU A 233 21.00 4.04 0.80
C LEU A 233 20.83 5.55 1.00
N MET A 234 19.74 5.98 1.59
CA MET A 234 19.49 7.38 1.92
C MET A 234 20.47 7.90 2.99
N GLN A 235 20.87 7.04 3.92
CA GLN A 235 21.83 7.38 4.95
C GLN A 235 23.26 7.48 4.40
N GLN A 236 23.67 6.52 3.57
CA GLN A 236 25.04 6.41 3.04
C GLN A 236 25.27 7.23 1.76
N GLY A 237 24.18 7.64 1.12
CA GLY A 237 24.19 8.29 -0.18
C GLY A 237 24.49 7.32 -1.34
N LEU A 238 24.32 7.84 -2.56
CA LEU A 238 24.54 7.06 -3.80
C LEU A 238 26.01 6.63 -3.99
N GLY A 239 26.95 7.33 -3.33
CA GLY A 239 28.38 7.01 -3.39
C GLY A 239 28.78 5.68 -2.75
N ALA A 240 27.91 5.10 -1.91
CA ALA A 240 28.14 3.79 -1.32
C ALA A 240 27.93 2.61 -2.30
N LEU A 241 27.40 2.89 -3.50
CA LEU A 241 27.21 1.88 -4.53
C LEU A 241 28.45 1.71 -5.40
N PRO A 242 28.84 0.46 -5.74
CA PRO A 242 29.91 0.24 -6.72
C PRO A 242 29.60 0.96 -8.04
N PRO A 243 30.61 1.54 -8.73
CA PRO A 243 30.40 2.34 -9.96
C PRO A 243 29.62 1.59 -11.05
N SER A 244 29.90 0.31 -11.25
CA SER A 244 29.17 -0.53 -12.21
C SER A 244 27.70 -0.68 -11.82
N THR A 245 27.41 -0.93 -10.55
CA THR A 245 26.03 -1.03 -10.05
C THR A 245 25.29 0.30 -10.19
N LEU A 246 25.97 1.43 -10.00
CA LEU A 246 25.37 2.76 -10.11
C LEU A 246 24.88 3.05 -11.53
N VAL A 247 25.64 2.66 -12.56
CA VAL A 247 25.22 2.83 -13.97
C VAL A 247 23.93 2.08 -14.25
N TYR A 248 23.87 0.80 -13.90
CA TYR A 248 22.66 -0.01 -14.10
C TYR A 248 21.48 0.44 -13.20
N ALA A 249 21.76 0.88 -11.97
CA ALA A 249 20.73 1.43 -11.10
C ALA A 249 20.13 2.72 -11.66
N LYS A 250 20.95 3.61 -12.24
CA LYS A 250 20.48 4.81 -12.94
C LYS A 250 19.64 4.46 -14.17
N GLY A 251 20.08 3.48 -14.96
CA GLY A 251 19.30 2.99 -16.10
C GLY A 251 17.94 2.41 -15.68
N ALA A 252 17.93 1.57 -14.65
CA ALA A 252 16.71 1.01 -14.10
C ALA A 252 15.78 2.10 -13.52
N ALA A 253 16.32 3.09 -12.82
CA ALA A 253 15.56 4.23 -12.33
C ALA A 253 14.95 5.05 -13.48
N ALA A 254 15.72 5.33 -14.51
CA ALA A 254 15.24 6.02 -15.72
C ALA A 254 14.12 5.22 -16.41
N THR A 255 14.26 3.90 -16.49
CA THR A 255 13.21 3.00 -17.03
C THR A 255 11.94 3.07 -16.18
N GLY A 256 12.05 3.05 -14.84
CA GLY A 256 10.89 3.17 -13.95
C GLY A 256 10.15 4.50 -14.12
N VAL A 257 10.89 5.61 -14.20
CA VAL A 257 10.30 6.93 -14.48
C VAL A 257 9.63 6.95 -15.86
N ALA A 258 10.30 6.40 -16.88
CA ALA A 258 9.75 6.35 -18.24
C ALA A 258 8.46 5.51 -18.31
N LEU A 259 8.40 4.37 -17.62
CA LEU A 259 7.18 3.55 -17.53
C LEU A 259 6.03 4.33 -16.89
N SER A 260 6.26 5.02 -15.77
CA SER A 260 5.23 5.84 -15.12
C SER A 260 4.75 6.99 -16.01
N LEU A 261 5.65 7.65 -16.73
CA LEU A 261 5.28 8.72 -17.68
C LEU A 261 4.48 8.18 -18.86
N LEU A 262 4.87 7.04 -19.42
CA LEU A 262 4.15 6.39 -20.52
C LEU A 262 2.77 5.95 -20.07
N GLU A 263 2.64 5.35 -18.89
CA GLU A 263 1.34 4.96 -18.32
C GLU A 263 0.41 6.17 -18.16
N ALA A 264 0.93 7.31 -17.71
CA ALA A 264 0.17 8.54 -17.52
C ALA A 264 -0.21 9.25 -18.84
N THR A 265 0.53 9.05 -19.93
CA THR A 265 0.34 9.78 -21.20
C THR A 265 -0.33 8.96 -22.28
N LEU A 266 -0.25 7.63 -22.24
CA LEU A 266 -0.83 6.75 -23.23
C LEU A 266 -2.34 6.54 -23.04
N PRO A 267 -3.09 6.29 -24.11
CA PRO A 267 -4.49 5.88 -24.01
C PRO A 267 -4.62 4.60 -23.18
N HIS A 268 -5.71 4.48 -22.43
CA HIS A 268 -5.94 3.38 -21.49
C HIS A 268 -5.74 1.96 -22.09
N ALA A 269 -6.13 1.76 -23.36
CA ALA A 269 -5.94 0.48 -24.05
C ALA A 269 -4.46 0.10 -24.25
N LEU A 270 -3.58 1.09 -24.42
CA LEU A 270 -2.14 0.88 -24.60
C LEU A 270 -1.42 0.85 -23.25
N SER A 271 -1.85 1.65 -22.28
CA SER A 271 -1.25 1.65 -20.93
C SER A 271 -1.41 0.29 -20.22
N GLN A 272 -2.50 -0.43 -20.45
CA GLN A 272 -2.72 -1.78 -19.94
C GLN A 272 -1.72 -2.83 -20.47
N LEU A 273 -1.07 -2.56 -21.61
CA LEU A 273 -0.04 -3.45 -22.19
C LEU A 273 1.35 -3.18 -21.62
N LEU A 274 1.55 -2.06 -20.94
CA LEU A 274 2.83 -1.73 -20.33
C LEU A 274 3.10 -2.61 -19.12
N PRO A 275 4.32 -3.14 -18.97
CA PRO A 275 4.71 -3.82 -17.76
C PRO A 275 4.84 -2.79 -16.62
N GLN A 276 4.20 -3.06 -15.50
CA GLN A 276 4.40 -2.27 -14.29
C GLN A 276 5.81 -2.52 -13.73
N GLY A 277 6.60 -1.47 -13.58
CA GLY A 277 7.99 -1.58 -13.12
C GLY A 277 8.10 -2.15 -11.71
N MET A 278 7.10 -1.91 -10.83
CA MET A 278 7.00 -2.57 -9.55
C MET A 278 6.91 -4.11 -9.71
N SER A 279 6.05 -4.59 -10.60
CA SER A 279 5.88 -6.02 -10.87
C SER A 279 7.13 -6.65 -11.48
N VAL A 280 7.78 -5.94 -12.41
CA VAL A 280 9.07 -6.35 -13.00
C VAL A 280 10.14 -6.41 -11.92
N GLY A 281 10.24 -5.38 -11.08
CA GLY A 281 11.20 -5.33 -9.99
C GLY A 281 11.00 -6.46 -8.97
N VAL A 282 9.76 -6.74 -8.59
CA VAL A 282 9.43 -7.88 -7.72
C VAL A 282 9.79 -9.20 -8.38
N GLY A 283 9.50 -9.37 -9.68
CA GLY A 283 9.86 -10.57 -10.44
C GLY A 283 11.37 -10.80 -10.52
N MET A 284 12.17 -9.73 -10.62
CA MET A 284 13.64 -9.82 -10.55
C MET A 284 14.17 -10.14 -9.15
N TYR A 285 13.39 -9.87 -8.13
CA TYR A 285 13.79 -10.06 -6.73
C TYR A 285 13.38 -11.41 -6.16
N LEU A 286 12.22 -11.92 -6.59
CA LEU A 286 11.65 -13.17 -6.13
C LEU A 286 12.16 -14.37 -6.94
N THR A 287 12.22 -15.50 -6.30
CA THR A 287 12.53 -16.78 -6.95
C THR A 287 11.32 -17.32 -7.73
N PRO A 288 11.54 -18.18 -8.75
CA PRO A 288 10.48 -18.68 -9.62
C PRO A 288 9.34 -19.40 -8.88
N ASP A 289 9.63 -20.04 -7.74
CA ASP A 289 8.65 -20.69 -6.87
C ASP A 289 7.53 -19.74 -6.40
N PHE A 290 7.82 -18.44 -6.34
CA PHE A 290 6.86 -17.41 -5.97
C PHE A 290 6.09 -16.83 -7.17
N THR A 291 6.70 -16.84 -8.34
CA THR A 291 6.15 -16.20 -9.56
C THR A 291 5.32 -17.18 -10.39
N VAL A 292 5.77 -18.44 -10.51
CA VAL A 292 5.11 -19.47 -11.34
C VAL A 292 3.64 -19.71 -10.96
N PRO A 293 3.26 -19.88 -9.67
CA PRO A 293 1.85 -20.06 -9.31
C PRO A 293 0.95 -18.90 -9.74
N ARG A 294 1.45 -17.64 -9.70
CA ARG A 294 0.71 -16.46 -10.14
C ARG A 294 0.48 -16.46 -11.63
N VAL A 295 1.50 -16.84 -12.41
CA VAL A 295 1.39 -16.95 -13.87
C VAL A 295 0.38 -18.04 -14.25
N LEU A 296 0.45 -19.20 -13.58
CA LEU A 296 -0.52 -20.29 -13.78
C LEU A 296 -1.95 -19.85 -13.43
N GLY A 297 -2.13 -19.15 -12.32
CA GLY A 297 -3.44 -18.59 -11.94
C GLY A 297 -3.98 -17.60 -12.97
N ALA A 298 -3.15 -16.71 -13.48
CA ALA A 298 -3.53 -15.75 -14.52
C ALA A 298 -3.89 -16.45 -15.87
N LEU A 299 -3.15 -17.49 -16.24
CA LEU A 299 -3.45 -18.30 -17.43
C LEU A 299 -4.76 -19.07 -17.28
N LEU A 300 -5.02 -19.64 -16.12
CA LEU A 300 -6.28 -20.32 -15.81
C LEU A 300 -7.46 -19.35 -15.86
N GLU A 301 -7.32 -18.15 -15.26
CA GLU A 301 -8.33 -17.10 -15.33
C GLU A 301 -8.59 -16.68 -16.78
N LEU A 302 -7.56 -16.45 -17.57
CA LEU A 302 -7.68 -16.08 -18.97
C LEU A 302 -8.36 -17.18 -19.79
N ALA A 303 -8.01 -18.45 -19.59
CA ALA A 303 -8.64 -19.60 -20.24
C ALA A 303 -10.11 -19.71 -19.83
N TRP A 304 -10.43 -19.58 -18.54
CA TRP A 304 -11.80 -19.60 -18.05
C TRP A 304 -12.65 -18.48 -18.65
N ARG A 305 -12.13 -17.27 -18.68
CA ARG A 305 -12.81 -16.11 -19.30
C ARG A 305 -13.09 -16.32 -20.78
N ARG A 306 -12.19 -16.99 -21.51
CA ARG A 306 -12.38 -17.26 -22.95
C ARG A 306 -13.32 -18.42 -23.22
N CYS A 307 -13.22 -19.51 -22.45
CA CYS A 307 -14.00 -20.74 -22.70
C CYS A 307 -15.41 -20.67 -22.11
N TYR A 308 -15.56 -20.03 -20.96
CA TYR A 308 -16.82 -19.96 -20.19
C TYR A 308 -17.07 -18.57 -19.62
N PRO A 309 -17.36 -17.56 -20.46
CA PRO A 309 -17.44 -16.15 -20.06
C PRO A 309 -18.52 -15.88 -19.00
N ASP A 310 -19.69 -16.54 -19.09
CA ASP A 310 -20.78 -16.35 -18.13
C ASP A 310 -20.43 -16.93 -16.77
N SER A 311 -19.84 -18.13 -16.75
CA SER A 311 -19.36 -18.76 -15.51
C SER A 311 -18.26 -17.92 -14.86
N HIS A 312 -17.30 -17.44 -15.66
CA HIS A 312 -16.22 -16.57 -15.18
C HIS A 312 -16.80 -15.30 -14.52
N LYS A 313 -17.73 -14.62 -15.17
CA LYS A 313 -18.33 -13.37 -14.68
C LYS A 313 -19.00 -13.52 -13.31
N HIS A 314 -19.62 -14.66 -13.02
CA HIS A 314 -20.36 -14.88 -11.79
C HIS A 314 -19.58 -15.63 -10.71
N LEU A 315 -18.71 -16.55 -11.09
CA LEU A 315 -18.07 -17.48 -10.16
C LEU A 315 -16.58 -17.23 -9.92
N MET A 316 -15.87 -16.49 -10.78
CA MET A 316 -14.42 -16.32 -10.67
C MET A 316 -14.03 -15.74 -9.30
N LEU A 317 -14.70 -14.66 -8.89
CA LEU A 317 -14.41 -14.02 -7.61
C LEU A 317 -14.70 -14.94 -6.42
N VAL A 318 -15.81 -15.69 -6.49
CA VAL A 318 -16.21 -16.63 -5.43
C VAL A 318 -15.21 -17.76 -5.30
N VAL A 319 -14.80 -18.34 -6.42
CA VAL A 319 -13.82 -19.45 -6.45
C VAL A 319 -12.45 -18.96 -5.98
N ALA A 320 -11.99 -17.82 -6.49
CA ALA A 320 -10.71 -17.24 -6.08
C ALA A 320 -10.70 -16.93 -4.57
N SER A 321 -11.74 -16.30 -4.05
CA SER A 321 -11.89 -16.00 -2.62
C SER A 321 -11.94 -17.27 -1.77
N GLY A 322 -12.66 -18.31 -2.24
CA GLY A 322 -12.71 -19.59 -1.57
C GLY A 322 -11.35 -20.30 -1.50
N LEU A 323 -10.55 -20.23 -2.57
CA LEU A 323 -9.19 -20.78 -2.60
C LEU A 323 -8.26 -20.05 -1.62
N VAL A 324 -8.31 -18.71 -1.61
CA VAL A 324 -7.52 -17.88 -0.66
C VAL A 324 -7.91 -18.18 0.78
N LEU A 325 -9.22 -18.26 1.06
CA LEU A 325 -9.71 -18.59 2.40
C LEU A 325 -9.29 -20.01 2.81
N GLY A 326 -9.40 -20.98 1.90
CA GLY A 326 -9.00 -22.37 2.14
C GLY A 326 -7.52 -22.49 2.44
N GLU A 327 -6.65 -21.80 1.69
CA GLU A 327 -5.22 -21.75 1.97
C GLU A 327 -4.94 -21.10 3.34
N GLY A 328 -5.59 -19.98 3.63
CA GLY A 328 -5.44 -19.29 4.91
C GLY A 328 -5.82 -20.17 6.11
N LEU A 329 -6.95 -20.87 6.04
CA LEU A 329 -7.39 -21.81 7.08
C LEU A 329 -6.42 -22.98 7.21
N TRP A 330 -5.98 -23.56 6.07
CA TRP A 330 -5.00 -24.65 6.09
C TRP A 330 -3.66 -24.21 6.69
N SER A 331 -3.20 -23.01 6.40
CA SER A 331 -1.94 -22.48 6.94
C SER A 331 -1.98 -22.35 8.47
N ILE A 332 -3.14 -21.99 9.04
CA ILE A 332 -3.35 -21.94 10.49
C ILE A 332 -3.27 -23.34 11.09
N VAL A 333 -3.93 -24.33 10.47
CA VAL A 333 -3.88 -25.72 10.92
C VAL A 333 -2.46 -26.28 10.84
N ALA A 334 -1.78 -26.05 9.72
CA ALA A 334 -0.39 -26.47 9.53
C ALA A 334 0.56 -25.82 10.54
N LEU A 335 0.37 -24.53 10.84
CA LEU A 335 1.12 -23.81 11.86
C LEU A 335 0.88 -24.40 13.25
N ALA A 336 -0.38 -24.67 13.63
CA ALA A 336 -0.74 -25.26 14.90
C ALA A 336 -0.11 -26.67 15.04
N LEU A 337 -0.24 -27.51 14.04
CA LEU A 337 0.38 -28.84 14.02
C LEU A 337 1.90 -28.75 14.19
N LYS A 338 2.55 -27.86 13.45
CA LYS A 338 4.01 -27.69 13.57
C LYS A 338 4.46 -27.23 14.94
N ASN A 339 3.69 -26.36 15.61
CA ASN A 339 3.99 -25.92 16.97
C ASN A 339 3.73 -26.99 18.05
N ILE A 340 2.90 -28.00 17.78
CA ILE A 340 2.67 -29.13 18.67
C ILE A 340 3.84 -30.14 18.60
N TRP A 341 4.49 -30.23 17.44
CA TRP A 341 5.58 -31.19 17.18
C TRP A 341 6.99 -30.60 17.43
N LEU A 342 7.11 -29.33 17.76
CA LEU A 342 8.33 -28.64 18.20
C LEU A 342 8.36 -28.52 19.73
#